data_f8d6f9d078c78c9a5c3dee336a98e006
#
_entry.id   f8d6f9d078c78c9a5c3dee336a98e006
#
_cell.length_a   1.000
_cell.length_b   1.000
_cell.length_c   1.000
_cell.angle_alpha   90.00
_cell.angle_beta   90.00
_cell.angle_gamma   90.00
#
_symmetry.space_group_name_H-M   'P 1'
#
loop_
_entity.id
_entity.type
_entity.pdbx_description
1 polymer ?
#
loop_
_entity_poly.entity_id
_entity_poly.type
_entity_poly.pdbx_seq_one_letter_code
_entity_poly.pdbx_strand_id
1 'polypeptide(L)'
;MTAGATTYYALDEPQAINALRKLGEWENVLGISYGDWQMREFITGRAAIGIMPMWQIDPSEYEFRHGVLPLPMGDDVDDYVFSPGVADAIFIPRNAAYPLGMIALDNFLFPLEDYYETMEDYIRARAFDRTTYEVLHRGVSEVDGDAAYYHNFLGAWWEGETPYGGVIMGIKGGGVAATIVNEFKPQGQAMIDEYLKQ
;
A
#
# COMPACT_ATOMS: atom_id res chain seq x y z
N MET A 1 14.51 11.69 -9.66
CA MET A 1 15.59 10.69 -9.51
C MET A 1 16.89 11.44 -9.22
N THR A 2 17.42 11.26 -8.03
CA THR A 2 18.74 11.79 -7.66
C THR A 2 19.80 10.96 -8.41
N ALA A 3 20.59 11.61 -9.25
CA ALA A 3 21.69 10.95 -9.96
C ALA A 3 22.65 10.32 -8.95
N GLY A 4 22.74 8.99 -8.94
CA GLY A 4 23.67 8.23 -8.10
C GLY A 4 23.06 7.19 -7.15
N ALA A 5 21.73 7.11 -7.01
CA ALA A 5 21.12 6.04 -6.23
C ALA A 5 21.09 4.72 -7.05
N THR A 6 21.70 3.68 -6.52
CA THR A 6 21.62 2.33 -7.09
C THR A 6 20.34 1.68 -6.58
N THR A 7 19.41 1.37 -7.46
CA THR A 7 18.21 0.60 -7.10
C THR A 7 18.55 -0.88 -7.08
N TYR A 8 18.19 -1.57 -5.99
CA TYR A 8 18.47 -2.99 -5.81
C TYR A 8 17.34 -3.66 -5.02
N TYR A 9 17.31 -4.99 -5.06
CA TYR A 9 16.38 -5.79 -4.29
C TYR A 9 16.79 -5.80 -2.81
N ALA A 10 15.98 -5.18 -1.95
CA ALA A 10 16.29 -4.93 -0.55
C ALA A 10 15.50 -5.80 0.44
N LEU A 11 14.68 -6.76 -0.03
CA LEU A 11 13.92 -7.64 0.89
C LEU A 11 14.81 -8.61 1.69
N ASP A 12 16.07 -8.77 1.31
CA ASP A 12 17.06 -9.57 2.05
C ASP A 12 17.83 -8.77 3.13
N GLU A 13 17.53 -7.48 3.27
CA GLU A 13 18.10 -6.69 4.34
C GLU A 13 17.54 -7.11 5.71
N PRO A 14 18.31 -6.93 6.79
CA PRO A 14 17.91 -7.39 8.13
C PRO A 14 16.54 -6.85 8.58
N GLN A 15 16.21 -5.59 8.26
CA GLN A 15 14.95 -4.95 8.61
C GLN A 15 13.77 -5.63 7.90
N ALA A 16 13.89 -5.85 6.58
CA ALA A 16 12.87 -6.53 5.80
C ALA A 16 12.68 -7.98 6.24
N ILE A 17 13.76 -8.72 6.46
CA ILE A 17 13.71 -10.09 7.01
C ILE A 17 13.03 -10.12 8.38
N ASN A 18 13.29 -9.14 9.24
CA ASN A 18 12.67 -9.05 10.55
C ASN A 18 11.16 -8.79 10.46
N ALA A 19 10.73 -7.89 9.58
CA ALA A 19 9.32 -7.63 9.32
C ALA A 19 8.58 -8.88 8.77
N LEU A 20 9.20 -9.57 7.81
CA LEU A 20 8.67 -10.81 7.25
C LEU A 20 8.59 -11.95 8.26
N ARG A 21 9.57 -12.06 9.15
CA ARG A 21 9.55 -13.02 10.27
C ARG A 21 8.40 -12.73 11.24
N LYS A 22 8.15 -11.46 11.54
CA LYS A 22 7.00 -11.03 12.35
C LYS A 22 5.67 -11.40 11.68
N LEU A 23 5.53 -11.17 10.38
CA LEU A 23 4.35 -11.61 9.63
C LEU A 23 4.14 -13.12 9.76
N GLY A 24 5.19 -13.93 9.57
CA GLY A 24 5.12 -15.39 9.71
C GLY A 24 4.75 -15.83 11.13
N GLU A 25 5.23 -15.14 12.16
CA GLU A 25 4.86 -15.39 13.55
C GLU A 25 3.36 -15.14 13.78
N TRP A 26 2.83 -14.03 13.28
CA TRP A 26 1.41 -13.68 13.42
C TRP A 26 0.49 -14.66 12.71
N GLU A 27 0.84 -15.04 11.49
CA GLU A 27 0.06 -15.97 10.68
C GLU A 27 0.12 -17.41 11.20
N ASN A 28 1.34 -17.94 11.42
CA ASN A 28 1.56 -19.37 11.58
C ASN A 28 1.72 -19.82 13.04
N VAL A 29 2.13 -18.93 13.96
CA VAL A 29 2.37 -19.28 15.36
C VAL A 29 1.25 -18.78 16.24
N LEU A 30 0.89 -17.50 16.11
CA LEU A 30 -0.11 -16.87 16.95
C LEU A 30 -1.52 -17.00 16.40
N GLY A 31 -1.69 -17.23 15.10
CA GLY A 31 -2.98 -17.36 14.44
C GLY A 31 -3.87 -16.11 14.61
N ILE A 32 -3.25 -14.92 14.71
CA ILE A 32 -3.95 -13.66 14.97
C ILE A 32 -4.26 -12.89 13.69
N SER A 33 -3.78 -13.35 12.54
CA SER A 33 -4.02 -12.74 11.23
C SER A 33 -5.05 -13.54 10.47
N TYR A 34 -6.03 -12.84 9.94
CA TYR A 34 -7.02 -13.38 9.00
C TYR A 34 -6.73 -12.82 7.63
N GLY A 35 -6.39 -13.69 6.69
CA GLY A 35 -6.06 -13.31 5.30
C GLY A 35 -7.28 -12.94 4.45
N ASP A 36 -8.30 -12.32 5.03
CA ASP A 36 -9.53 -11.97 4.30
C ASP A 36 -9.43 -10.54 3.74
N TRP A 37 -9.40 -10.43 2.41
CA TRP A 37 -9.42 -9.16 1.69
C TRP A 37 -10.68 -8.31 1.97
N GLN A 38 -11.80 -8.94 2.31
CA GLN A 38 -13.09 -8.25 2.45
C GLN A 38 -13.33 -7.69 3.86
N MET A 39 -12.35 -7.79 4.74
CA MET A 39 -12.45 -7.27 6.11
C MET A 39 -13.68 -7.75 6.90
N ARG A 40 -14.31 -8.80 6.43
CA ARG A 40 -15.54 -9.34 6.99
C ARG A 40 -15.41 -9.67 8.48
N GLU A 41 -14.26 -10.16 8.89
CA GLU A 41 -13.98 -10.51 10.28
C GLU A 41 -13.96 -9.26 11.19
N PHE A 42 -13.44 -8.13 10.67
CA PHE A 42 -13.48 -6.87 11.40
C PHE A 42 -14.89 -6.26 11.40
N ILE A 43 -15.55 -6.16 10.26
CA ILE A 43 -16.91 -5.59 10.12
C ILE A 43 -17.91 -6.33 11.03
N THR A 44 -17.76 -7.65 11.17
CA THR A 44 -18.61 -8.47 12.04
C THR A 44 -18.15 -8.54 13.49
N GLY A 45 -17.14 -7.76 13.89
CA GLY A 45 -16.63 -7.70 15.27
C GLY A 45 -15.85 -8.94 15.71
N ARG A 46 -15.45 -9.83 14.79
CA ARG A 46 -14.66 -11.03 15.09
C ARG A 46 -13.14 -10.76 15.11
N ALA A 47 -12.69 -9.71 14.46
CA ALA A 47 -11.32 -9.22 14.54
C ALA A 47 -11.27 -7.87 15.26
N ALA A 48 -10.29 -7.69 16.13
CA ALA A 48 -10.09 -6.43 16.86
C ALA A 48 -9.43 -5.33 16.02
N ILE A 49 -8.65 -5.71 15.00
CA ILE A 49 -7.93 -4.80 14.10
C ILE A 49 -8.17 -5.26 12.67
N GLY A 50 -8.44 -4.31 11.79
CA GLY A 50 -8.50 -4.51 10.35
C GLY A 50 -7.50 -3.62 9.64
N ILE A 51 -6.77 -4.16 8.66
CA ILE A 51 -5.88 -3.40 7.78
C ILE A 51 -6.57 -3.26 6.43
N MET A 52 -6.92 -2.04 6.06
CA MET A 52 -7.71 -1.80 4.84
C MET A 52 -7.31 -0.48 4.17
N PRO A 53 -7.52 -0.35 2.86
CA PRO A 53 -7.42 0.93 2.17
C PRO A 53 -8.47 1.92 2.70
N MET A 54 -8.14 3.20 2.71
CA MET A 54 -9.03 4.25 3.19
C MET A 54 -10.40 4.27 2.49
N TRP A 55 -10.46 3.91 1.21
CA TRP A 55 -11.73 3.87 0.46
C TRP A 55 -12.69 2.76 0.90
N GLN A 56 -12.21 1.75 1.62
CA GLN A 56 -13.05 0.69 2.22
C GLN A 56 -13.60 1.07 3.60
N ILE A 57 -13.17 2.18 4.17
CA ILE A 57 -13.67 2.63 5.47
C ILE A 57 -15.04 3.30 5.25
N ASP A 58 -16.11 2.57 5.46
CA ASP A 58 -17.47 3.10 5.46
C ASP A 58 -18.09 2.94 6.84
N PRO A 59 -18.22 4.04 7.61
CA PRO A 59 -18.78 3.99 8.96
C PRO A 59 -20.19 3.42 9.04
N SER A 60 -20.96 3.45 7.95
CA SER A 60 -22.32 2.93 7.90
C SER A 60 -22.40 1.40 7.88
N GLU A 61 -21.29 0.72 7.54
CA GLU A 61 -21.22 -0.72 7.49
C GLU A 61 -20.92 -1.37 8.86
N TYR A 62 -20.54 -0.56 9.87
CA TYR A 62 -20.11 -1.09 11.16
C TYR A 62 -21.18 -0.87 12.23
N GLU A 63 -21.52 -1.93 12.96
CA GLU A 63 -22.43 -1.85 14.10
C GLU A 63 -21.75 -1.34 15.39
N PHE A 64 -20.46 -1.04 15.34
CA PHE A 64 -19.65 -0.60 16.49
C PHE A 64 -18.78 0.60 16.15
N ARG A 65 -18.43 1.35 17.19
CA ARG A 65 -17.45 2.46 17.02
C ARG A 65 -16.05 1.90 16.87
N HIS A 66 -15.35 2.39 15.89
CA HIS A 66 -13.93 2.06 15.64
C HIS A 66 -13.12 3.35 15.48
N GLY A 67 -11.81 3.26 15.66
CA GLY A 67 -10.86 4.31 15.35
C GLY A 67 -10.01 3.92 14.13
N VAL A 68 -9.36 4.90 13.55
CA VAL A 68 -8.36 4.68 12.50
C VAL A 68 -6.98 5.03 13.04
N LEU A 69 -6.03 4.13 12.82
CA LEU A 69 -4.63 4.31 13.19
C LEU A 69 -3.77 4.12 11.93
N PRO A 70 -2.62 4.78 11.84
CA PRO A 70 -1.65 4.43 10.81
C PRO A 70 -1.14 3.00 11.02
N LEU A 71 -0.58 2.38 9.99
CA LEU A 71 0.07 1.08 10.13
C LEU A 71 1.19 1.16 11.18
N PRO A 72 1.38 0.10 11.99
CA PRO A 72 2.45 0.10 12.98
C PRO A 72 3.81 0.35 12.34
N MET A 73 4.61 1.21 12.96
CA MET A 73 6.00 1.44 12.55
C MET A 73 6.89 0.27 12.95
N GLY A 74 7.96 0.04 12.18
CA GLY A 74 9.09 -0.77 12.62
C GLY A 74 9.86 -0.09 13.75
N ASP A 75 10.64 -0.87 14.50
CA ASP A 75 11.45 -0.38 15.63
C ASP A 75 12.62 0.52 15.16
N ASP A 76 12.87 0.57 13.86
CA ASP A 76 14.01 1.20 13.19
C ASP A 76 13.63 2.43 12.37
N VAL A 77 12.39 2.92 12.49
CA VAL A 77 11.90 4.13 11.82
C VAL A 77 11.31 5.12 12.81
N ASP A 78 11.49 6.40 12.54
CA ASP A 78 11.12 7.50 13.44
C ASP A 78 9.78 8.16 13.07
N ASP A 79 9.24 7.88 11.87
CA ASP A 79 7.97 8.44 11.40
C ASP A 79 7.23 7.48 10.47
N TYR A 80 5.94 7.75 10.26
CA TYR A 80 5.07 6.99 9.37
C TYR A 80 5.33 7.33 7.91
N VAL A 81 5.35 6.31 7.06
CA VAL A 81 5.34 6.47 5.61
C VAL A 81 3.95 6.10 5.09
N PHE A 82 3.29 7.05 4.43
CA PHE A 82 1.99 6.84 3.81
C PHE A 82 2.18 6.53 2.32
N SER A 83 1.82 5.31 1.93
CA SER A 83 1.81 4.92 0.51
C SER A 83 0.46 5.25 -0.11
N PRO A 84 0.40 5.80 -1.34
CA PRO A 84 -0.86 6.03 -2.04
C PRO A 84 -1.64 4.74 -2.33
N GLY A 85 -1.01 3.58 -2.18
CA GLY A 85 -1.61 2.29 -2.49
C GLY A 85 -1.89 2.16 -3.98
N VAL A 86 -3.13 2.43 -4.39
CA VAL A 86 -3.56 2.49 -5.79
C VAL A 86 -3.88 3.93 -6.13
N ALA A 87 -3.26 4.46 -7.17
CA ALA A 87 -3.58 5.78 -7.72
C ALA A 87 -4.24 5.60 -9.09
N ASP A 88 -5.42 6.17 -9.26
CA ASP A 88 -6.05 6.27 -10.56
C ASP A 88 -5.33 7.35 -11.38
N ALA A 89 -5.06 7.06 -12.64
CA ALA A 89 -4.37 7.99 -13.52
C ALA A 89 -5.08 8.08 -14.88
N ILE A 90 -5.17 9.29 -15.39
CA ILE A 90 -5.69 9.54 -16.74
C ILE A 90 -4.51 9.53 -17.70
N PHE A 91 -4.60 8.70 -18.73
CA PHE A 91 -3.57 8.59 -19.76
C PHE A 91 -4.05 9.20 -21.08
N ILE A 92 -3.23 10.07 -21.64
CA ILE A 92 -3.45 10.61 -22.98
C ILE A 92 -2.57 9.84 -23.95
N PRO A 93 -3.17 9.13 -24.96
CA PRO A 93 -2.40 8.39 -25.95
C PRO A 93 -1.42 9.31 -26.70
N ARG A 94 -0.21 8.82 -26.99
CA ARG A 94 0.82 9.59 -27.70
C ARG A 94 0.36 10.14 -29.07
N ASN A 95 -0.56 9.44 -29.71
CA ASN A 95 -1.13 9.79 -31.01
C ASN A 95 -2.48 10.51 -30.92
N ALA A 96 -2.84 11.05 -29.75
CA ALA A 96 -4.06 11.82 -29.62
C ALA A 96 -4.02 13.06 -30.50
N ALA A 97 -5.10 13.32 -31.22
CA ALA A 97 -5.18 14.46 -32.15
C ALA A 97 -5.15 15.82 -31.44
N TYR A 98 -5.67 15.88 -30.22
CA TYR A 98 -5.80 17.13 -29.43
C TYR A 98 -5.42 16.91 -27.96
N PRO A 99 -4.16 16.59 -27.63
CA PRO A 99 -3.76 16.25 -26.25
C PRO A 99 -3.99 17.40 -25.26
N LEU A 100 -3.72 18.65 -25.65
CA LEU A 100 -3.98 19.82 -24.80
C LEU A 100 -5.49 20.07 -24.59
N GLY A 101 -6.32 19.76 -25.57
CA GLY A 101 -7.77 19.84 -25.43
C GLY A 101 -8.31 18.78 -24.45
N MET A 102 -7.71 17.60 -24.41
CA MET A 102 -8.04 16.55 -23.43
C MET A 102 -7.67 16.98 -22.01
N ILE A 103 -6.48 17.58 -21.84
CA ILE A 103 -6.07 18.15 -20.53
C ILE A 103 -7.01 19.28 -20.10
N ALA A 104 -7.37 20.17 -21.03
CA ALA A 104 -8.28 21.27 -20.74
C ALA A 104 -9.69 20.77 -20.36
N LEU A 105 -10.17 19.72 -21.03
CA LEU A 105 -11.43 19.09 -20.69
C LEU A 105 -11.39 18.41 -19.32
N ASP A 106 -10.32 17.71 -19.02
CA ASP A 106 -10.12 17.08 -17.71
C ASP A 106 -10.14 18.12 -16.58
N ASN A 107 -9.36 19.18 -16.70
CA ASN A 107 -9.33 20.29 -15.75
C ASN A 107 -10.69 21.03 -15.64
N PHE A 108 -11.50 21.03 -16.70
CA PHE A 108 -12.84 21.60 -16.66
C PHE A 108 -13.83 20.69 -15.94
N LEU A 109 -13.73 19.38 -16.17
CA LEU A 109 -14.63 18.39 -15.53
C LEU A 109 -14.27 18.12 -14.08
N PHE A 110 -12.98 18.21 -13.75
CA PHE A 110 -12.42 17.91 -12.43
C PHE A 110 -11.46 19.03 -11.99
N PRO A 111 -11.96 20.21 -11.65
CA PRO A 111 -11.12 21.30 -11.16
C PRO A 111 -10.37 20.87 -9.90
N LEU A 112 -9.11 21.26 -9.77
CA LEU A 112 -8.28 20.90 -8.62
C LEU A 112 -8.87 21.39 -7.28
N GLU A 113 -9.54 22.53 -7.30
CA GLU A 113 -10.22 23.10 -6.13
C GLU A 113 -11.34 22.19 -5.64
N ASP A 114 -12.19 21.70 -6.57
CA ASP A 114 -13.27 20.76 -6.26
C ASP A 114 -12.73 19.41 -5.75
N TYR A 115 -11.57 18.99 -6.24
CA TYR A 115 -10.90 17.78 -5.74
C TYR A 115 -10.55 17.89 -4.27
N TYR A 116 -9.96 19.00 -3.83
CA TYR A 116 -9.60 19.20 -2.42
C TYR A 116 -10.82 19.29 -1.53
N GLU A 117 -11.87 19.98 -1.96
CA GLU A 117 -13.14 20.04 -1.23
C GLU A 117 -13.79 18.67 -1.10
N THR A 118 -13.88 17.93 -2.20
CA THR A 118 -14.40 16.55 -2.23
C THR A 118 -13.60 15.62 -1.33
N MET A 119 -12.27 15.74 -1.32
CA MET A 119 -11.41 14.93 -0.47
C MET A 119 -11.58 15.25 1.01
N GLU A 120 -11.74 16.52 1.35
CA GLU A 120 -12.03 16.94 2.72
C GLU A 120 -13.38 16.39 3.21
N ASP A 121 -14.42 16.47 2.39
CA ASP A 121 -15.73 15.89 2.68
C ASP A 121 -15.66 14.37 2.80
N TYR A 122 -14.87 13.73 1.97
CA TYR A 122 -14.62 12.30 2.02
C TYR A 122 -13.97 11.87 3.34
N ILE A 123 -12.97 12.61 3.81
CA ILE A 123 -12.30 12.36 5.09
C ILE A 123 -13.27 12.58 6.25
N ARG A 124 -14.03 13.69 6.23
CA ARG A 124 -15.01 14.03 7.28
C ARG A 124 -16.11 13.00 7.40
N ALA A 125 -16.60 12.48 6.29
CA ALA A 125 -17.64 11.45 6.27
C ALA A 125 -17.17 10.12 6.91
N ARG A 126 -15.84 9.88 6.96
CA ARG A 126 -15.22 8.65 7.50
C ARG A 126 -14.64 8.81 8.89
N ALA A 127 -14.52 10.03 9.37
CA ALA A 127 -13.94 10.32 10.67
C ALA A 127 -15.02 10.37 11.77
N PHE A 128 -14.93 9.49 12.76
CA PHE A 128 -15.82 9.54 13.95
C PHE A 128 -15.39 10.55 14.99
N ASP A 129 -14.11 10.91 15.00
CA ASP A 129 -13.52 11.82 15.95
C ASP A 129 -12.31 12.54 15.34
N ARG A 130 -11.76 13.46 16.10
CA ARG A 130 -10.63 14.29 15.68
C ARG A 130 -9.38 13.44 15.39
N THR A 131 -9.10 12.43 16.17
CA THR A 131 -7.92 11.57 15.99
C THR A 131 -8.01 10.80 14.67
N THR A 132 -9.17 10.21 14.40
CA THR A 132 -9.44 9.55 13.12
C THR A 132 -9.30 10.50 11.94
N TYR A 133 -9.84 11.72 12.07
CA TYR A 133 -9.70 12.75 11.04
C TYR A 133 -8.22 13.10 10.78
N GLU A 134 -7.44 13.33 11.82
CA GLU A 134 -6.03 13.68 11.70
C GLU A 134 -5.22 12.56 10.99
N VAL A 135 -5.48 11.30 11.31
CA VAL A 135 -4.82 10.16 10.66
C VAL A 135 -5.19 10.05 9.18
N LEU A 136 -6.48 10.16 8.84
CA LEU A 136 -6.94 10.11 7.45
C LEU A 136 -6.41 11.29 6.63
N HIS A 137 -6.39 12.49 7.23
CA HIS A 137 -5.85 13.68 6.60
C HIS A 137 -4.35 13.56 6.32
N ARG A 138 -3.56 13.07 7.28
CA ARG A 138 -2.14 12.77 7.05
C ARG A 138 -1.94 11.76 5.94
N GLY A 139 -2.73 10.69 5.91
CA GLY A 139 -2.70 9.66 4.87
C GLY A 139 -2.97 10.17 3.45
N VAL A 140 -3.57 11.36 3.30
CA VAL A 140 -3.80 12.01 2.00
C VAL A 140 -2.75 13.09 1.72
N SER A 141 -2.39 13.90 2.74
CA SER A 141 -1.51 15.07 2.56
C SER A 141 -0.01 14.72 2.59
N GLU A 142 0.37 13.62 3.23
CA GLU A 142 1.77 13.20 3.43
C GLU A 142 2.12 11.95 2.62
N VAL A 143 1.43 11.72 1.49
CA VAL A 143 1.68 10.56 0.63
C VAL A 143 3.07 10.62 0.03
N ASP A 144 3.87 9.58 0.27
CA ASP A 144 5.15 9.38 -0.40
C ASP A 144 4.95 8.63 -1.72
N GLY A 145 5.03 9.37 -2.82
CA GLY A 145 4.90 8.82 -4.17
C GLY A 145 5.98 7.79 -4.51
N ASP A 146 7.17 7.92 -3.95
CA ASP A 146 8.27 6.97 -4.18
C ASP A 146 7.97 5.61 -3.52
N ALA A 147 7.32 5.59 -2.35
CA ALA A 147 6.94 4.35 -1.68
C ALA A 147 5.96 3.49 -2.50
N ALA A 148 5.04 4.11 -3.26
CA ALA A 148 4.12 3.39 -4.13
C ALA A 148 4.78 2.82 -5.37
N TYR A 149 5.78 3.50 -5.88
CA TYR A 149 6.43 3.16 -7.13
C TYR A 149 7.14 1.81 -7.07
N TYR A 150 7.85 1.55 -5.98
CA TYR A 150 8.62 0.31 -5.80
C TYR A 150 7.74 -0.92 -5.63
N HIS A 151 6.55 -0.80 -5.07
CA HIS A 151 5.62 -1.89 -4.88
C HIS A 151 5.18 -2.55 -6.21
N ASN A 152 5.02 -1.76 -7.26
CA ASN A 152 4.53 -2.26 -8.55
C ASN A 152 5.55 -3.03 -9.37
N PHE A 153 6.86 -2.90 -9.10
CA PHE A 153 7.90 -3.59 -9.87
C PHE A 153 8.07 -5.05 -9.50
N LEU A 154 7.86 -5.38 -8.24
CA LEU A 154 8.08 -6.74 -7.74
C LEU A 154 6.83 -7.62 -7.82
N GLY A 155 5.77 -7.10 -8.45
CA GLY A 155 4.49 -7.76 -8.61
C GLY A 155 3.59 -7.66 -7.38
N ALA A 156 2.31 -7.99 -7.56
CA ALA A 156 1.34 -7.91 -6.49
C ALA A 156 1.54 -9.01 -5.45
N TRP A 157 1.31 -8.71 -4.19
CA TRP A 157 1.48 -9.66 -3.08
C TRP A 157 0.57 -10.90 -3.15
N TRP A 158 -0.53 -10.83 -3.92
CA TRP A 158 -1.44 -11.95 -4.16
C TRP A 158 -1.04 -12.82 -5.37
N GLU A 159 -0.04 -12.43 -6.15
CA GLU A 159 0.47 -13.16 -7.30
C GLU A 159 1.67 -14.02 -6.88
N GLY A 160 1.41 -15.25 -6.42
CA GLY A 160 2.45 -16.12 -5.85
C GLY A 160 3.64 -16.45 -6.74
N GLU A 161 3.56 -16.18 -8.05
CA GLU A 161 4.66 -16.38 -9.01
C GLU A 161 5.56 -15.14 -9.15
N THR A 162 5.16 -14.00 -8.60
CA THR A 162 5.97 -12.77 -8.60
C THR A 162 6.97 -12.75 -7.43
N PRO A 163 8.11 -12.03 -7.53
CA PRO A 163 9.08 -12.00 -6.46
C PRO A 163 8.52 -11.55 -5.11
N TYR A 164 7.66 -10.54 -5.10
CA TYR A 164 7.05 -10.05 -3.86
C TYR A 164 5.93 -10.99 -3.38
N GLY A 165 5.01 -11.36 -4.28
CA GLY A 165 3.91 -12.26 -3.94
C GLY A 165 4.42 -13.64 -3.50
N GLY A 166 5.43 -14.19 -4.18
CA GLY A 166 6.06 -15.44 -3.82
C GLY A 166 6.67 -15.42 -2.42
N VAL A 167 7.33 -14.32 -2.04
CA VAL A 167 7.85 -14.13 -0.67
C VAL A 167 6.70 -14.13 0.34
N ILE A 168 5.67 -13.32 0.14
CA ILE A 168 4.53 -13.22 1.08
C ILE A 168 3.81 -14.56 1.21
N MET A 169 3.51 -15.23 0.08
CA MET A 169 2.82 -16.52 0.09
C MET A 169 3.69 -17.63 0.72
N GLY A 170 4.99 -17.62 0.48
CA GLY A 170 5.92 -18.55 1.11
C GLY A 170 5.98 -18.39 2.63
N ILE A 171 5.99 -17.15 3.13
CA ILE A 171 5.93 -16.84 4.57
C ILE A 171 4.60 -17.31 5.18
N LYS A 172 3.48 -16.99 4.53
CA LYS A 172 2.15 -17.45 4.96
C LYS A 172 2.02 -18.97 4.95
N GLY A 173 2.72 -19.65 4.05
CA GLY A 173 2.84 -21.10 4.00
C GLY A 173 3.77 -21.72 5.08
N GLY A 174 4.31 -20.93 5.98
CA GLY A 174 5.18 -21.41 7.08
C GLY A 174 6.66 -21.46 6.73
N GLY A 175 7.08 -20.90 5.59
CA GLY A 175 8.48 -20.85 5.18
C GLY A 175 9.33 -19.91 6.04
N VAL A 176 10.63 -20.18 6.11
CA VAL A 176 11.60 -19.34 6.83
C VAL A 176 11.91 -18.09 6.00
N ALA A 177 11.68 -16.91 6.56
CA ALA A 177 11.77 -15.63 5.85
C ALA A 177 13.06 -15.46 5.04
N ALA A 178 14.23 -15.64 5.65
CA ALA A 178 15.51 -15.51 4.97
C ALA A 178 15.69 -16.51 3.81
N THR A 179 15.17 -17.72 3.94
CA THR A 179 15.24 -18.75 2.89
C THR A 179 14.38 -18.36 1.69
N ILE A 180 13.11 -18.01 1.95
CA ILE A 180 12.16 -17.62 0.90
C ILE A 180 12.63 -16.37 0.16
N VAL A 181 13.08 -15.34 0.90
CA VAL A 181 13.59 -14.11 0.28
C VAL A 181 14.79 -14.39 -0.63
N ASN A 182 15.74 -15.22 -0.19
CA ASN A 182 16.91 -15.56 -0.99
C ASN A 182 16.54 -16.40 -2.25
N GLU A 183 15.47 -17.19 -2.22
CA GLU A 183 14.97 -17.93 -3.37
C GLU A 183 14.46 -16.98 -4.45
N PHE A 184 13.71 -15.93 -4.08
CA PHE A 184 13.14 -14.95 -5.02
C PHE A 184 14.07 -13.80 -5.38
N LYS A 185 15.17 -13.58 -4.65
CA LYS A 185 16.12 -12.47 -4.87
C LYS A 185 16.64 -12.39 -6.30
N PRO A 186 17.09 -13.49 -6.96
CA PRO A 186 17.61 -13.41 -8.34
C PRO A 186 16.55 -12.91 -9.33
N GLN A 187 15.30 -13.35 -9.19
CA GLN A 187 14.19 -12.92 -10.03
C GLN A 187 13.84 -11.46 -9.78
N GLY A 188 13.75 -11.05 -8.50
CA GLY A 188 13.46 -9.67 -8.13
C GLY A 188 14.52 -8.69 -8.63
N GLN A 189 15.80 -9.03 -8.48
CA GLN A 189 16.88 -8.20 -9.01
C GLN A 189 16.87 -8.11 -10.54
N ALA A 190 16.60 -9.23 -11.21
CA ALA A 190 16.52 -9.24 -12.68
C ALA A 190 15.38 -8.33 -13.21
N MET A 191 14.23 -8.29 -12.52
CA MET A 191 13.12 -7.41 -12.88
C MET A 191 13.50 -5.93 -12.69
N ILE A 192 14.18 -5.59 -11.60
CA ILE A 192 14.69 -4.24 -11.35
C ILE A 192 15.69 -3.83 -12.44
N ASP A 193 16.65 -4.71 -12.75
CA ASP A 193 17.68 -4.46 -13.76
C ASP A 193 17.11 -4.28 -15.17
N GLU A 194 16.05 -5.02 -15.51
CA GLU A 194 15.33 -4.90 -16.79
C GLU A 194 14.61 -3.56 -16.89
N TYR A 195 13.95 -3.16 -15.82
CA TYR A 195 13.25 -1.88 -15.77
C TYR A 195 14.19 -0.69 -15.90
N LEU A 196 15.35 -0.73 -15.24
CA LEU A 196 16.34 0.36 -15.29
C LEU A 196 17.04 0.51 -16.65
N LYS A 197 16.88 -0.44 -17.59
CA LYS A 197 17.40 -0.36 -18.97
C LYS A 197 16.46 0.38 -19.93
N GLN A 198 15.21 0.64 -19.54
CA GLN A 198 14.21 1.35 -20.35
C GLN A 198 14.34 2.88 -20.19
#